data_5fe2c59a09198d11082ebc5e4f7d7823
#
_entry.id   5fe2c59a09198d11082ebc5e4f7d7823
#
_cell.length_a   1.000
_cell.length_b   1.000
_cell.length_c   1.000
_cell.angle_alpha   90.00
_cell.angle_beta   90.00
_cell.angle_gamma   90.00
#
_symmetry.space_group_name_H-M   'P 1'
#
loop_
_entity.id
_entity.type
_entity.pdbx_description
1 polymer ?
#
loop_
_entity_poly.entity_id
_entity_poly.type
_entity_poly.pdbx_seq_one_letter_code
_entity_poly.pdbx_strand_id
1 'polypeptide(L)'
;MRRPFFHFASALLACLFLTQCGSIPVGGGGARTKRLEKMGYESVPLGKIAGDKRYSGFFLVNGTPLQFLVDSGANRTDVDEALAEKTGLRIDHSVRIVTRGALGREIHSGRGFGSLQIGSMISPDFPFTIAPRGGVKTSTSSYAGQVGLDALSATGALVDIPTGKMWVPGPNSTQGLGRAGLRLGVRPDLGNKALRLETAGRLPHLILKGTLNGRPVSWVVDTGAEVSVMAAESFDSFNIPSRNTNSRMIDASGDRIPLRHARLYNLTFGEVNISVFDISIAPLGPVRKYFHDGSGRPVDGILGMDFLTTGSALLDSGSGFLYMGEPR
;
A
#
# COMPACT_ATOMS: atom_id res chain seq x y z
N MET A 1 49.33 -1.47 -42.56
CA MET A 1 48.64 -1.33 -41.26
C MET A 1 47.16 -1.06 -41.48
N ARG A 2 46.32 -2.07 -41.35
CA ARG A 2 44.88 -2.00 -41.60
C ARG A 2 44.17 -1.81 -40.26
N ARG A 3 43.36 -0.74 -40.12
CA ARG A 3 42.48 -0.53 -38.96
C ARG A 3 41.18 -1.35 -39.14
N PRO A 4 40.66 -2.05 -38.14
CA PRO A 4 39.34 -2.66 -38.25
C PRO A 4 38.26 -1.66 -37.94
N PHE A 5 37.25 -1.62 -38.80
CA PHE A 5 35.97 -0.93 -38.61
C PHE A 5 35.13 -1.72 -37.61
N PHE A 6 34.75 -1.10 -36.51
CA PHE A 6 33.71 -1.62 -35.64
C PHE A 6 32.35 -1.15 -36.10
N HIS A 7 31.52 -2.08 -36.52
CA HIS A 7 30.08 -1.85 -36.78
C HIS A 7 29.37 -1.86 -35.46
N PHE A 8 28.72 -0.77 -35.08
CA PHE A 8 27.73 -0.72 -34.05
C PHE A 8 26.41 -1.31 -34.58
N ALA A 9 26.09 -2.53 -34.21
CA ALA A 9 24.78 -3.09 -34.37
C ALA A 9 23.91 -2.64 -33.20
N SER A 10 22.96 -1.75 -33.45
CA SER A 10 21.91 -1.40 -32.52
C SER A 10 20.97 -2.60 -32.36
N ALA A 11 21.17 -3.39 -31.32
CA ALA A 11 20.24 -4.41 -30.95
C ALA A 11 19.12 -3.78 -30.12
N LEU A 12 17.99 -3.57 -30.77
CA LEU A 12 16.71 -3.29 -30.14
C LEU A 12 16.26 -4.57 -29.42
N LEU A 13 16.60 -4.71 -28.16
CA LEU A 13 16.15 -5.84 -27.33
C LEU A 13 14.75 -5.52 -26.84
N ALA A 14 13.76 -5.93 -27.63
CA ALA A 14 12.38 -5.99 -27.21
C ALA A 14 12.26 -7.10 -26.14
N CYS A 15 12.21 -6.73 -24.88
CA CYS A 15 11.89 -7.65 -23.81
C CYS A 15 10.41 -8.06 -23.90
N LEU A 16 10.14 -9.09 -24.69
CA LEU A 16 8.90 -9.87 -24.60
C LEU A 16 9.00 -10.79 -23.36
N PHE A 17 8.68 -10.29 -22.20
CA PHE A 17 8.32 -11.15 -21.09
C PHE A 17 6.84 -11.47 -21.16
N LEU A 18 6.52 -12.50 -21.93
CA LEU A 18 5.25 -13.23 -21.84
C LEU A 18 5.29 -14.09 -20.57
N THR A 19 4.98 -13.50 -19.43
CA THR A 19 4.55 -14.28 -18.28
C THR A 19 3.09 -14.64 -18.50
N GLN A 20 2.84 -15.89 -18.80
CA GLN A 20 1.51 -16.51 -18.67
C GLN A 20 1.11 -16.49 -17.18
N CYS A 21 0.58 -15.36 -16.71
CA CYS A 21 -0.26 -15.34 -15.53
C CYS A 21 -1.68 -15.60 -16.02
N GLY A 22 -2.18 -16.80 -15.74
CA GLY A 22 -3.58 -17.12 -15.99
C GLY A 22 -4.49 -16.14 -15.26
N SER A 23 -5.00 -15.15 -16.00
CA SER A 23 -5.98 -14.20 -15.50
C SER A 23 -7.32 -14.93 -15.38
N ILE A 24 -7.74 -15.21 -14.15
CA ILE A 24 -9.14 -15.52 -13.87
C ILE A 24 -9.93 -14.24 -14.20
N PRO A 25 -10.90 -14.26 -15.11
CA PRO A 25 -11.70 -13.09 -15.41
C PRO A 25 -12.60 -12.79 -14.21
N VAL A 26 -12.22 -11.79 -13.43
CA VAL A 26 -13.04 -11.26 -12.34
C VAL A 26 -14.08 -10.35 -12.94
N GLY A 27 -15.31 -10.85 -13.15
CA GLY A 27 -16.44 -10.05 -13.64
C GLY A 27 -16.74 -8.91 -12.65
N GLY A 28 -16.66 -7.66 -13.11
CA GLY A 28 -16.90 -6.43 -12.35
C GLY A 28 -15.89 -5.31 -12.64
N GLY A 29 -14.67 -5.64 -13.05
CA GLY A 29 -13.61 -4.65 -13.34
C GLY A 29 -13.86 -3.81 -14.60
N GLY A 30 -14.65 -4.30 -15.57
CA GLY A 30 -14.78 -3.65 -16.88
C GLY A 30 -15.46 -2.27 -16.86
N ALA A 31 -16.47 -2.08 -16.02
CA ALA A 31 -17.15 -0.78 -15.92
C ALA A 31 -16.29 0.27 -15.22
N ARG A 32 -15.63 -0.10 -14.13
CA ARG A 32 -14.69 0.75 -13.40
C ARG A 32 -13.50 1.12 -14.27
N THR A 33 -12.88 0.15 -14.93
CA THR A 33 -11.79 0.36 -15.88
C THR A 33 -12.16 1.40 -16.94
N LYS A 34 -13.29 1.21 -17.65
CA LYS A 34 -13.75 2.16 -18.66
C LYS A 34 -14.00 3.57 -18.13
N ARG A 35 -14.50 3.69 -16.90
CA ARG A 35 -14.68 5.01 -16.26
C ARG A 35 -13.35 5.70 -15.99
N LEU A 36 -12.37 4.97 -15.44
CA LEU A 36 -11.05 5.52 -15.16
C LEU A 36 -10.33 5.93 -16.44
N GLU A 37 -10.37 5.11 -17.48
CA GLU A 37 -9.84 5.44 -18.81
C GLU A 37 -10.51 6.69 -19.39
N LYS A 38 -11.85 6.79 -19.31
CA LYS A 38 -12.59 8.00 -19.75
C LYS A 38 -12.22 9.25 -18.96
N MET A 39 -11.82 9.10 -17.69
CA MET A 39 -11.33 10.20 -16.86
C MET A 39 -9.85 10.55 -17.13
N GLY A 40 -9.22 9.88 -18.10
CA GLY A 40 -7.82 10.11 -18.47
C GLY A 40 -6.80 9.46 -17.55
N TYR A 41 -7.20 8.43 -16.77
CA TYR A 41 -6.26 7.65 -15.99
C TYR A 41 -5.53 6.63 -16.85
N GLU A 42 -4.27 6.42 -16.53
CA GLU A 42 -3.42 5.37 -17.08
C GLU A 42 -3.27 4.23 -16.08
N SER A 43 -3.29 2.98 -16.57
CA SER A 43 -3.11 1.81 -15.72
C SER A 43 -1.65 1.39 -15.65
N VAL A 44 -1.15 1.16 -14.44
CA VAL A 44 0.12 0.53 -14.15
C VAL A 44 -0.18 -0.89 -13.63
N PRO A 45 0.31 -1.95 -14.29
CA PRO A 45 0.05 -3.31 -13.84
C PRO A 45 0.74 -3.59 -12.51
N LEU A 46 0.02 -4.26 -11.61
CA LEU A 46 0.56 -4.78 -10.36
C LEU A 46 0.61 -6.29 -10.42
N GLY A 47 1.66 -6.86 -9.84
CA GLY A 47 1.84 -8.30 -9.70
C GLY A 47 1.80 -8.75 -8.25
N LYS A 48 1.78 -10.06 -8.05
CA LYS A 48 1.95 -10.70 -6.74
C LYS A 48 3.13 -11.65 -6.82
N ILE A 49 3.94 -11.70 -5.78
CA ILE A 49 4.92 -12.77 -5.63
C ILE A 49 4.19 -14.05 -5.21
N ALA A 50 4.63 -15.19 -5.71
CA ALA A 50 4.01 -16.46 -5.36
C ALA A 50 3.95 -16.66 -3.83
N GLY A 51 2.74 -16.95 -3.33
CA GLY A 51 2.48 -17.10 -1.90
C GLY A 51 2.21 -15.80 -1.14
N ASP A 52 2.32 -14.63 -1.80
CA ASP A 52 2.01 -13.33 -1.21
C ASP A 52 0.64 -12.82 -1.71
N LYS A 53 -0.19 -12.29 -0.83
CA LYS A 53 -1.48 -11.68 -1.19
C LYS A 53 -1.36 -10.21 -1.56
N ARG A 54 -0.25 -9.57 -1.21
CA ARG A 54 0.02 -8.16 -1.42
C ARG A 54 0.39 -7.87 -2.86
N TYR A 55 0.22 -6.63 -3.28
CA TYR A 55 0.58 -6.18 -4.61
C TYR A 55 1.94 -5.49 -4.65
N SER A 56 2.67 -5.73 -5.74
CA SER A 56 3.90 -5.02 -6.09
C SER A 56 3.83 -4.49 -7.51
N GLY A 57 4.60 -3.46 -7.79
CA GLY A 57 4.75 -2.88 -9.12
C GLY A 57 6.20 -2.55 -9.44
N PHE A 58 6.51 -2.45 -10.74
CA PHE A 58 7.79 -1.92 -11.19
C PHE A 58 7.67 -0.40 -11.36
N PHE A 59 8.48 0.33 -10.60
CA PHE A 59 8.56 1.79 -10.68
C PHE A 59 10.01 2.18 -10.97
N LEU A 60 10.21 3.35 -11.63
CA LEU A 60 11.55 3.76 -12.00
C LEU A 60 12.13 4.68 -10.93
N VAL A 61 13.31 4.34 -10.45
CA VAL A 61 14.14 5.18 -9.58
C VAL A 61 15.36 5.62 -10.39
N ASN A 62 15.48 6.91 -10.65
CA ASN A 62 16.49 7.47 -11.55
C ASN A 62 16.57 6.71 -12.91
N GLY A 63 15.39 6.33 -13.45
CA GLY A 63 15.29 5.57 -14.69
C GLY A 63 15.52 4.07 -14.57
N THR A 64 15.91 3.56 -13.41
CA THR A 64 16.13 2.13 -13.16
C THR A 64 14.84 1.48 -12.66
N PRO A 65 14.32 0.43 -13.32
CA PRO A 65 13.12 -0.27 -12.89
C PRO A 65 13.40 -1.13 -11.66
N LEU A 66 12.69 -0.87 -10.58
CA LEU A 66 12.76 -1.62 -9.33
C LEU A 66 11.36 -2.12 -8.94
N GLN A 67 11.30 -3.32 -8.37
CA GLN A 67 10.03 -3.88 -7.88
C GLN A 67 9.79 -3.45 -6.43
N PHE A 68 8.70 -2.69 -6.22
CA PHE A 68 8.28 -2.21 -4.91
C PHE A 68 6.98 -2.86 -4.45
N LEU A 69 6.87 -3.11 -3.16
CA LEU A 69 5.58 -3.38 -2.52
C LEU A 69 4.72 -2.11 -2.54
N VAL A 70 3.43 -2.23 -2.83
CA VAL A 70 2.46 -1.12 -2.71
C VAL A 70 1.89 -1.15 -1.29
N ASP A 71 2.25 -0.16 -0.48
CA ASP A 71 2.03 -0.19 0.97
C ASP A 71 1.39 1.10 1.48
N SER A 72 0.07 1.09 1.68
CA SER A 72 -0.66 2.22 2.27
C SER A 72 -0.54 2.30 3.79
N GLY A 73 0.00 1.27 4.44
CA GLY A 73 0.35 1.28 5.86
C GLY A 73 1.68 1.99 6.14
N ALA A 74 2.52 2.17 5.11
CA ALA A 74 3.75 2.95 5.21
C ALA A 74 3.49 4.42 4.85
N ASN A 75 3.92 5.35 5.69
CA ASN A 75 3.81 6.79 5.36
C ASN A 75 4.88 7.27 4.39
N ARG A 76 5.98 6.56 4.27
CA ARG A 76 7.11 6.94 3.42
C ARG A 76 7.49 5.82 2.49
N THR A 77 7.86 6.21 1.29
CA THR A 77 8.49 5.34 0.32
C THR A 77 9.93 5.08 0.75
N ASP A 78 10.30 3.81 0.82
CA ASP A 78 11.66 3.40 1.13
C ASP A 78 12.30 2.58 0.01
N VAL A 79 13.62 2.56 0.00
CA VAL A 79 14.44 1.74 -0.89
C VAL A 79 15.57 1.09 -0.09
N ASP A 80 15.93 -0.12 -0.47
CA ASP A 80 17.08 -0.85 0.10
C ASP A 80 18.38 -0.06 -0.12
N GLU A 81 19.20 0.04 0.94
CA GLU A 81 20.46 0.80 0.92
C GLU A 81 21.39 0.37 -0.23
N ALA A 82 21.54 -0.93 -0.46
CA ALA A 82 22.40 -1.44 -1.54
C ALA A 82 21.87 -1.12 -2.94
N LEU A 83 20.55 -0.92 -3.08
CA LEU A 83 19.92 -0.48 -4.33
C LEU A 83 19.94 1.03 -4.48
N ALA A 84 19.85 1.77 -3.39
CA ALA A 84 19.94 3.23 -3.40
C ALA A 84 21.25 3.71 -4.03
N GLU A 85 22.37 3.12 -3.65
CA GLU A 85 23.69 3.42 -4.24
C GLU A 85 23.74 3.05 -5.73
N LYS A 86 23.25 1.84 -6.09
CA LYS A 86 23.25 1.34 -7.48
C LYS A 86 22.39 2.19 -8.43
N THR A 87 21.33 2.80 -7.91
CA THR A 87 20.43 3.65 -8.70
C THR A 87 20.87 5.12 -8.73
N GLY A 88 21.99 5.45 -8.09
CA GLY A 88 22.53 6.81 -8.06
C GLY A 88 21.65 7.79 -7.30
N LEU A 89 20.96 7.34 -6.26
CA LEU A 89 20.28 8.26 -5.35
C LEU A 89 21.29 9.13 -4.61
N ARG A 90 21.01 10.41 -4.53
CA ARG A 90 21.80 11.36 -3.73
C ARG A 90 21.49 11.14 -2.26
N ILE A 91 22.39 10.46 -1.54
CA ILE A 91 22.20 10.12 -0.13
C ILE A 91 22.64 11.28 0.75
N ASP A 92 21.77 11.68 1.68
CA ASP A 92 22.07 12.66 2.73
C ASP A 92 22.48 11.94 4.00
N HIS A 93 23.78 11.86 4.23
CA HIS A 93 24.36 11.20 5.41
C HIS A 93 24.19 11.98 6.72
N SER A 94 23.75 13.26 6.65
CA SER A 94 23.51 14.08 7.83
C SER A 94 22.17 13.80 8.50
N VAL A 95 21.21 13.20 7.75
CA VAL A 95 19.86 12.92 8.23
C VAL A 95 19.72 11.46 8.65
N ARG A 96 19.27 11.25 9.86
CA ARG A 96 18.86 9.95 10.38
C ARG A 96 17.35 9.93 10.56
N ILE A 97 16.70 8.94 9.94
CA ILE A 97 15.26 8.70 10.07
C ILE A 97 15.10 7.47 10.96
N VAL A 98 14.23 7.58 11.96
CA VAL A 98 13.82 6.41 12.75
C VAL A 98 12.46 5.97 12.22
N THR A 99 12.41 4.77 11.64
CA THR A 99 11.17 4.09 11.29
C THR A 99 10.87 3.03 12.34
N ARG A 100 9.62 2.60 12.45
CA ARG A 100 9.21 1.58 13.42
C ARG A 100 8.35 0.53 12.73
N GLY A 101 8.66 -0.73 13.00
CA GLY A 101 7.78 -1.84 12.68
C GLY A 101 6.50 -1.81 13.53
N ALA A 102 5.53 -2.62 13.20
CA ALA A 102 4.27 -2.75 13.93
C ALA A 102 4.46 -3.09 15.42
N LEU A 103 5.59 -3.71 15.78
CA LEU A 103 5.97 -4.04 17.15
C LEU A 103 6.81 -2.98 17.85
N GLY A 104 7.03 -1.84 17.22
CA GLY A 104 7.73 -0.70 17.80
C GLY A 104 9.25 -0.78 17.74
N ARG A 105 9.84 -1.84 17.17
CA ARG A 105 11.28 -1.91 16.97
C ARG A 105 11.73 -0.80 16.03
N GLU A 106 12.73 -0.06 16.45
CA GLU A 106 13.30 1.04 15.68
C GLU A 106 14.25 0.52 14.59
N ILE A 107 14.10 1.06 13.41
CA ILE A 107 14.99 0.86 12.27
C ILE A 107 15.58 2.22 11.96
N HIS A 108 16.91 2.32 12.07
CA HIS A 108 17.62 3.53 11.71
C HIS A 108 17.88 3.56 10.21
N SER A 109 17.35 4.55 9.55
CA SER A 109 17.36 4.71 8.11
C SER A 109 18.00 6.04 7.71
N GLY A 110 18.53 6.11 6.50
CA GLY A 110 19.01 7.35 5.89
C GLY A 110 17.92 8.06 5.09
N ARG A 111 18.32 9.16 4.46
CA ARG A 111 17.50 9.88 3.46
C ARG A 111 18.24 9.91 2.13
N GLY A 112 17.52 9.69 1.03
CA GLY A 112 18.02 9.85 -0.32
C GLY A 112 17.07 10.68 -1.17
N PHE A 113 17.57 11.24 -2.26
CA PHE A 113 16.79 12.03 -3.22
C PHE A 113 17.08 11.56 -4.63
N GLY A 114 16.06 11.51 -5.45
CA GLY A 114 16.16 11.16 -6.87
C GLY A 114 14.81 11.16 -7.55
N SER A 115 14.76 10.81 -8.81
CA SER A 115 13.48 10.73 -9.50
C SER A 115 12.74 9.44 -9.15
N LEU A 116 11.44 9.57 -8.88
CA LEU A 116 10.50 8.45 -8.81
C LEU A 116 9.50 8.59 -9.94
N GLN A 117 9.34 7.54 -10.75
CA GLN A 117 8.33 7.51 -11.81
C GLN A 117 7.37 6.35 -11.59
N ILE A 118 6.07 6.67 -11.59
CA ILE A 118 4.94 5.72 -11.50
C ILE A 118 4.04 5.97 -12.72
N GLY A 119 4.06 5.07 -13.69
CA GLY A 119 3.41 5.32 -14.99
C GLY A 119 3.99 6.56 -15.67
N SER A 120 3.13 7.49 -16.09
CA SER A 120 3.54 8.77 -16.66
C SER A 120 3.89 9.85 -15.63
N MET A 121 3.58 9.61 -14.36
CA MET A 121 3.85 10.58 -13.28
C MET A 121 5.31 10.52 -12.85
N ILE A 122 6.02 11.64 -12.94
CA ILE A 122 7.43 11.77 -12.55
C ILE A 122 7.57 12.80 -11.44
N SER A 123 8.21 12.40 -10.35
CA SER A 123 8.66 13.28 -9.27
C SER A 123 10.20 13.36 -9.32
N PRO A 124 10.78 14.48 -9.79
CA PRO A 124 12.21 14.51 -10.14
C PRO A 124 13.16 14.52 -8.94
N ASP A 125 12.74 15.02 -7.79
CA ASP A 125 13.54 15.08 -6.54
C ASP A 125 12.75 14.51 -5.37
N PHE A 126 12.28 13.27 -5.55
CA PHE A 126 11.48 12.58 -4.54
C PHE A 126 12.34 12.16 -3.34
N PRO A 127 11.88 12.38 -2.08
CA PRO A 127 12.60 12.01 -0.89
C PRO A 127 12.33 10.54 -0.52
N PHE A 128 13.35 9.69 -0.65
CA PHE A 128 13.31 8.30 -0.23
C PHE A 128 13.82 8.13 1.21
N THR A 129 13.25 7.18 1.93
CA THR A 129 13.87 6.60 3.12
C THR A 129 14.82 5.50 2.67
N ILE A 130 16.08 5.54 3.10
CA ILE A 130 17.07 4.52 2.78
C ILE A 130 17.10 3.53 3.93
N ALA A 131 16.49 2.35 3.71
CA ALA A 131 16.32 1.35 4.76
C ALA A 131 17.37 0.24 4.65
N PRO A 132 18.13 -0.07 5.70
CA PRO A 132 19.02 -1.22 5.72
C PRO A 132 18.17 -2.49 5.78
N ARG A 133 18.00 -3.18 4.65
CA ARG A 133 17.28 -4.47 4.58
C ARG A 133 18.24 -5.67 4.66
N GLY A 134 19.54 -5.43 4.73
CA GLY A 134 20.56 -6.44 4.74
C GLY A 134 20.41 -7.44 5.90
N GLY A 135 20.07 -8.68 5.55
CA GLY A 135 20.11 -9.82 6.46
C GLY A 135 18.80 -10.19 7.16
N VAL A 136 17.78 -9.36 7.15
CA VAL A 136 16.46 -9.73 7.69
C VAL A 136 15.61 -10.34 6.58
N LYS A 137 15.51 -11.66 6.53
CA LYS A 137 14.56 -12.36 5.66
C LYS A 137 13.15 -12.12 6.18
N THR A 138 12.55 -11.01 5.78
CA THR A 138 11.12 -10.75 5.94
C THR A 138 10.38 -11.28 4.73
N SER A 139 9.07 -11.40 4.80
CA SER A 139 8.23 -11.65 3.62
C SER A 139 8.40 -10.57 2.54
N THR A 140 9.05 -9.45 2.88
CA THR A 140 9.35 -8.32 1.98
C THR A 140 10.74 -8.33 1.39
N SER A 141 11.60 -9.29 1.76
CA SER A 141 13.01 -9.34 1.30
C SER A 141 13.18 -9.50 -0.22
N SER A 142 12.10 -9.80 -0.95
CA SER A 142 12.10 -9.90 -2.40
C SER A 142 11.83 -8.57 -3.12
N TYR A 143 11.48 -7.51 -2.38
CA TYR A 143 11.20 -6.19 -2.95
C TYR A 143 12.38 -5.24 -2.76
N ALA A 144 12.56 -4.34 -3.71
CA ALA A 144 13.54 -3.26 -3.62
C ALA A 144 13.23 -2.27 -2.50
N GLY A 145 11.97 -2.19 -2.12
CA GLY A 145 11.44 -1.30 -1.12
C GLY A 145 9.93 -1.35 -1.08
N GLN A 146 9.33 -0.32 -0.53
CA GLN A 146 7.87 -0.13 -0.56
C GLN A 146 7.54 1.29 -1.01
N VAL A 147 6.48 1.42 -1.81
CA VAL A 147 5.89 2.71 -2.17
C VAL A 147 4.82 3.03 -1.16
N GLY A 148 5.06 4.07 -0.36
CA GLY A 148 4.21 4.49 0.74
C GLY A 148 3.19 5.56 0.35
N LEU A 149 2.45 6.04 1.36
CA LEU A 149 1.40 7.05 1.19
C LEU A 149 1.92 8.39 0.64
N ASP A 150 3.17 8.74 0.92
CA ASP A 150 3.78 9.94 0.36
C ASP A 150 3.78 9.92 -1.17
N ALA A 151 4.20 8.82 -1.81
CA ALA A 151 4.18 8.67 -3.25
C ALA A 151 2.75 8.43 -3.77
N LEU A 152 1.99 7.53 -3.15
CA LEU A 152 0.62 7.20 -3.56
C LEU A 152 -0.29 8.43 -3.56
N SER A 153 -0.22 9.25 -2.51
CA SER A 153 -1.03 10.47 -2.41
C SER A 153 -0.53 11.58 -3.34
N ALA A 154 0.79 11.78 -3.43
CA ALA A 154 1.37 12.80 -4.30
C ALA A 154 1.09 12.55 -5.79
N THR A 155 1.08 11.30 -6.21
CA THR A 155 0.72 10.93 -7.59
C THR A 155 -0.79 10.83 -7.82
N GLY A 156 -1.60 10.90 -6.77
CA GLY A 156 -3.04 10.67 -6.86
C GLY A 156 -3.39 9.27 -7.34
N ALA A 157 -2.55 8.30 -7.01
CA ALA A 157 -2.72 6.91 -7.41
C ALA A 157 -3.97 6.26 -6.80
N LEU A 158 -4.65 5.44 -7.59
CA LEU A 158 -5.73 4.57 -7.16
C LEU A 158 -5.23 3.12 -7.20
N VAL A 159 -5.33 2.41 -6.09
CA VAL A 159 -4.98 0.98 -6.04
C VAL A 159 -6.24 0.15 -6.21
N ASP A 160 -6.40 -0.46 -7.36
CA ASP A 160 -7.57 -1.27 -7.74
C ASP A 160 -7.31 -2.74 -7.43
N ILE A 161 -7.73 -3.17 -6.25
CA ILE A 161 -7.48 -4.51 -5.72
C ILE A 161 -8.07 -5.61 -6.62
N PRO A 162 -9.33 -5.54 -7.10
CA PRO A 162 -9.91 -6.56 -7.95
C PRO A 162 -9.20 -6.78 -9.28
N THR A 163 -8.66 -5.72 -9.87
CA THR A 163 -8.03 -5.79 -11.20
C THR A 163 -6.51 -5.97 -11.15
N GLY A 164 -5.90 -5.84 -9.96
CA GLY A 164 -4.45 -5.87 -9.83
C GLY A 164 -3.77 -4.74 -10.60
N LYS A 165 -4.35 -3.55 -10.55
CA LYS A 165 -3.84 -2.36 -11.24
C LYS A 165 -3.71 -1.19 -10.29
N MET A 166 -2.72 -0.38 -10.54
CA MET A 166 -2.67 0.99 -10.03
C MET A 166 -3.05 1.93 -11.18
N TRP A 167 -3.89 2.91 -10.87
CA TRP A 167 -4.29 3.93 -11.83
C TRP A 167 -3.67 5.25 -11.41
N VAL A 168 -3.00 5.91 -12.33
CA VAL A 168 -2.43 7.25 -12.12
C VAL A 168 -3.04 8.23 -13.11
N PRO A 169 -3.21 9.51 -12.75
CA PRO A 169 -3.69 10.52 -13.68
C PRO A 169 -2.72 10.61 -14.87
N GLY A 170 -3.23 10.38 -16.08
CA GLY A 170 -2.48 10.61 -17.31
C GLY A 170 -2.41 12.10 -17.67
N PRO A 171 -1.64 12.47 -18.71
CA PRO A 171 -1.48 13.86 -19.15
C PRO A 171 -2.79 14.56 -19.52
N ASN A 172 -3.79 13.80 -19.94
CA ASN A 172 -5.11 14.28 -20.34
C ASN A 172 -6.16 14.09 -19.25
N SER A 173 -5.75 13.81 -18.01
CA SER A 173 -6.70 13.62 -16.90
C SER A 173 -7.49 14.89 -16.64
N THR A 174 -8.82 14.76 -16.57
CA THR A 174 -9.75 15.83 -16.16
C THR A 174 -9.74 16.08 -14.65
N GLN A 175 -9.06 15.24 -13.89
CA GLN A 175 -8.89 15.39 -12.45
C GLN A 175 -7.75 16.37 -12.18
N GLY A 176 -8.11 17.58 -11.72
CA GLY A 176 -7.12 18.55 -11.28
C GLY A 176 -6.29 18.00 -10.13
N LEU A 177 -4.99 17.85 -10.35
CA LEU A 177 -4.03 17.67 -9.25
C LEU A 177 -3.80 19.04 -8.64
N GLY A 178 -4.05 19.22 -7.35
CA GLY A 178 -3.64 20.42 -6.62
C GLY A 178 -2.11 20.62 -6.71
N ARG A 179 -1.62 21.81 -6.31
CA ARG A 179 -0.18 22.16 -6.36
C ARG A 179 0.78 21.14 -5.73
N ALA A 180 0.29 20.24 -4.90
CA ALA A 180 1.06 19.17 -4.26
C ALA A 180 0.77 17.78 -4.87
N GLY A 181 0.14 17.69 -6.05
CA GLY A 181 -0.30 16.41 -6.61
C GLY A 181 -1.54 15.82 -5.92
N LEU A 182 -2.04 16.48 -4.87
CA LEU A 182 -3.24 16.06 -4.16
C LEU A 182 -4.48 16.40 -4.96
N ARG A 183 -5.40 15.47 -5.12
CA ARG A 183 -6.72 15.78 -5.62
C ARG A 183 -7.47 16.60 -4.57
N LEU A 184 -8.02 17.73 -5.01
CA LEU A 184 -8.71 18.67 -4.13
C LEU A 184 -10.08 18.11 -3.68
N GLY A 185 -10.10 17.03 -2.93
CA GLY A 185 -11.29 16.52 -2.25
C GLY A 185 -12.49 16.17 -3.14
N VAL A 186 -12.31 16.15 -4.46
CA VAL A 186 -13.37 15.79 -5.41
C VAL A 186 -13.39 14.27 -5.55
N ARG A 187 -14.42 13.68 -4.97
CA ARG A 187 -14.69 12.25 -5.10
C ARG A 187 -15.04 11.92 -6.57
N PRO A 188 -14.28 11.07 -7.26
CA PRO A 188 -14.69 10.56 -8.56
C PRO A 188 -15.91 9.67 -8.40
N ASP A 189 -16.91 9.81 -9.27
CA ASP A 189 -18.02 8.86 -9.33
C ASP A 189 -17.55 7.57 -10.01
N LEU A 190 -17.23 6.58 -9.19
CA LEU A 190 -16.80 5.27 -9.64
C LEU A 190 -17.93 4.22 -9.59
N GLY A 191 -19.13 4.63 -9.19
CA GLY A 191 -20.32 3.78 -9.12
C GLY A 191 -20.32 2.76 -7.96
N ASN A 192 -19.44 2.92 -6.99
CA ASN A 192 -19.28 2.05 -5.83
C ASN A 192 -19.65 2.78 -4.55
N LYS A 193 -19.94 2.04 -3.47
CA LYS A 193 -20.07 2.63 -2.13
C LYS A 193 -18.73 3.25 -1.74
N ALA A 194 -18.73 4.54 -1.42
CA ALA A 194 -17.52 5.25 -1.07
C ALA A 194 -17.49 5.54 0.42
N LEU A 195 -16.45 5.06 1.06
CA LEU A 195 -16.17 5.28 2.47
C LEU A 195 -15.11 6.36 2.59
N ARG A 196 -15.38 7.40 3.39
CA ARG A 196 -14.40 8.44 3.66
C ARG A 196 -13.34 7.91 4.60
N LEU A 197 -12.07 8.13 4.25
CA LEU A 197 -10.93 7.86 5.09
C LEU A 197 -10.53 9.15 5.80
N GLU A 198 -10.19 9.05 7.07
CA GLU A 198 -9.58 10.15 7.81
C GLU A 198 -8.07 10.04 7.73
N THR A 199 -7.41 11.18 7.75
CA THR A 199 -5.96 11.26 7.93
C THR A 199 -5.73 11.90 9.29
N ALA A 200 -5.03 11.22 10.18
CA ALA A 200 -4.78 11.71 11.52
C ALA A 200 -3.28 11.73 11.84
N GLY A 201 -2.88 12.73 12.62
CA GLY A 201 -1.54 12.86 13.16
C GLY A 201 -0.52 13.53 12.24
N ARG A 202 0.72 13.62 12.74
CA ARG A 202 1.87 14.19 12.00
C ARG A 202 2.32 13.33 10.83
N LEU A 203 2.00 12.04 10.89
CA LEU A 203 2.28 11.06 9.85
C LEU A 203 0.92 10.52 9.39
N PRO A 204 0.40 11.01 8.26
CA PRO A 204 -0.93 10.66 7.82
C PRO A 204 -1.00 9.17 7.48
N HIS A 205 -1.89 8.46 8.17
CA HIS A 205 -2.36 7.14 7.78
C HIS A 205 -3.82 7.25 7.35
N LEU A 206 -4.25 6.33 6.53
CA LEU A 206 -5.63 6.25 6.09
C LEU A 206 -6.44 5.46 7.11
N ILE A 207 -7.31 6.15 7.84
CA ILE A 207 -8.12 5.58 8.91
C ILE A 207 -9.57 5.41 8.44
N LEU A 208 -10.06 4.19 8.50
CA LEU A 208 -11.47 3.87 8.26
C LEU A 208 -12.19 3.71 9.60
N LYS A 209 -13.25 4.51 9.81
CA LYS A 209 -14.12 4.43 10.99
C LYS A 209 -15.35 3.59 10.71
N GLY A 210 -15.74 2.80 11.70
CA GLY A 210 -16.92 1.95 11.64
C GLY A 210 -17.47 1.61 13.01
N THR A 211 -18.29 0.58 13.04
CA THR A 211 -18.78 0.01 14.32
C THR A 211 -18.66 -1.52 14.29
N LEU A 212 -18.36 -2.09 15.45
CA LEU A 212 -18.43 -3.53 15.70
C LEU A 212 -19.48 -3.78 16.80
N ASN A 213 -20.54 -4.51 16.48
CA ASN A 213 -21.69 -4.69 17.37
C ASN A 213 -22.22 -3.35 17.93
N GLY A 214 -22.31 -2.32 17.06
CA GLY A 214 -22.77 -0.97 17.41
C GLY A 214 -21.78 -0.10 18.18
N ARG A 215 -20.62 -0.60 18.58
CA ARG A 215 -19.57 0.17 19.28
C ARG A 215 -18.55 0.71 18.26
N PRO A 216 -18.14 1.98 18.38
CA PRO A 216 -17.19 2.60 17.46
C PRO A 216 -15.84 1.88 17.44
N VAL A 217 -15.32 1.65 16.23
CA VAL A 217 -13.98 1.11 15.96
C VAL A 217 -13.30 1.90 14.83
N SER A 218 -11.98 1.96 14.87
CA SER A 218 -11.18 2.63 13.86
C SER A 218 -10.01 1.76 13.41
N TRP A 219 -9.72 1.79 12.11
CA TRP A 219 -8.78 0.86 11.48
C TRP A 219 -7.83 1.59 10.53
N VAL A 220 -6.56 1.22 10.55
CA VAL A 220 -5.63 1.61 9.48
C VAL A 220 -5.94 0.77 8.24
N VAL A 221 -6.05 1.40 7.07
CA VAL A 221 -6.17 0.70 5.79
C VAL A 221 -4.77 0.46 5.23
N ASP A 222 -4.38 -0.81 5.11
CA ASP A 222 -3.01 -1.22 4.86
C ASP A 222 -2.91 -2.28 3.74
N THR A 223 -2.49 -1.85 2.55
CA THR A 223 -2.23 -2.76 1.42
C THR A 223 -0.92 -3.54 1.56
N GLY A 224 -0.06 -3.15 2.51
CA GLY A 224 1.16 -3.85 2.89
C GLY A 224 0.95 -4.99 3.90
N ALA A 225 -0.26 -5.13 4.47
CA ALA A 225 -0.63 -6.23 5.34
C ALA A 225 -1.38 -7.33 4.58
N GLU A 226 -0.93 -8.59 4.68
CA GLU A 226 -1.62 -9.72 4.02
C GLU A 226 -2.97 -10.05 4.66
N VAL A 227 -3.06 -9.86 5.98
CA VAL A 227 -4.23 -10.19 6.80
C VAL A 227 -4.57 -9.03 7.72
N SER A 228 -5.87 -8.90 7.98
CA SER A 228 -6.36 -7.93 8.95
C SER A 228 -6.08 -8.39 10.38
N VAL A 229 -5.70 -7.44 11.23
CA VAL A 229 -5.33 -7.71 12.62
C VAL A 229 -6.02 -6.71 13.54
N MET A 230 -6.77 -7.22 14.52
CA MET A 230 -7.31 -6.40 15.61
C MET A 230 -6.35 -6.39 16.79
N ALA A 231 -6.17 -5.23 17.40
CA ALA A 231 -5.38 -5.11 18.60
C ALA A 231 -6.01 -5.90 19.75
N ALA A 232 -5.24 -6.74 20.43
CA ALA A 232 -5.72 -7.55 21.53
C ALA A 232 -6.37 -6.68 22.63
N GLU A 233 -5.77 -5.52 22.88
CA GLU A 233 -6.23 -4.53 23.87
C GLU A 233 -7.63 -3.98 23.55
N SER A 234 -7.96 -3.84 22.27
CA SER A 234 -9.31 -3.45 21.84
C SER A 234 -10.25 -4.65 21.82
N PHE A 235 -9.79 -5.77 21.24
CA PHE A 235 -10.60 -6.97 21.04
C PHE A 235 -11.17 -7.52 22.36
N ASP A 236 -10.34 -7.62 23.40
CA ASP A 236 -10.73 -8.19 24.68
C ASP A 236 -11.90 -7.42 25.35
N SER A 237 -12.07 -6.14 24.99
CA SER A 237 -13.20 -5.32 25.47
C SER A 237 -14.55 -5.70 24.86
N PHE A 238 -14.58 -6.47 23.77
CA PHE A 238 -15.82 -6.87 23.09
C PHE A 238 -16.39 -8.20 23.59
N ASN A 239 -15.65 -8.94 24.42
CA ASN A 239 -16.06 -10.26 24.94
C ASN A 239 -16.41 -11.27 23.82
N ILE A 240 -15.73 -11.18 22.68
CA ILE A 240 -15.91 -12.11 21.55
C ILE A 240 -15.00 -13.32 21.77
N PRO A 241 -15.50 -14.56 21.60
CA PRO A 241 -14.66 -15.75 21.70
C PRO A 241 -13.51 -15.75 20.68
N SER A 242 -12.32 -16.14 21.12
CA SER A 242 -11.17 -16.33 20.26
C SER A 242 -10.47 -17.65 20.54
N ARG A 243 -9.68 -18.12 19.58
CA ARG A 243 -8.87 -19.34 19.71
C ARG A 243 -7.39 -19.02 19.45
N ASN A 244 -6.51 -19.67 20.20
CA ASN A 244 -5.09 -19.66 19.91
C ASN A 244 -4.80 -20.41 18.61
N THR A 245 -3.79 -19.98 17.89
CA THR A 245 -3.34 -20.63 16.66
C THR A 245 -1.83 -20.82 16.68
N ASN A 246 -1.32 -21.65 15.77
CA ASN A 246 0.12 -21.78 15.52
C ASN A 246 0.64 -20.71 14.55
N SER A 247 -0.27 -19.85 14.03
CA SER A 247 0.08 -18.77 13.10
C SER A 247 0.83 -17.66 13.82
N ARG A 248 1.74 -17.03 13.10
CA ARG A 248 2.51 -15.87 13.57
C ARG A 248 2.46 -14.77 12.54
N MET A 249 2.33 -13.54 12.98
CA MET A 249 2.57 -12.35 12.17
C MET A 249 4.07 -12.04 12.19
N ILE A 250 4.61 -11.60 11.06
CA ILE A 250 5.96 -11.05 10.95
C ILE A 250 5.80 -9.59 10.56
N ASP A 251 6.36 -8.69 11.34
CA ASP A 251 6.33 -7.26 11.03
C ASP A 251 7.47 -6.82 10.12
N ALA A 252 7.50 -5.54 9.76
CA ALA A 252 8.54 -4.96 8.91
C ALA A 252 9.94 -5.01 9.53
N SER A 253 10.06 -5.17 10.84
CA SER A 253 11.33 -5.36 11.55
C SER A 253 11.80 -6.82 11.63
N GLY A 254 10.95 -7.76 11.17
CA GLY A 254 11.20 -9.20 11.23
C GLY A 254 10.81 -9.86 12.54
N ASP A 255 10.23 -9.11 13.46
CA ASP A 255 9.75 -9.66 14.73
C ASP A 255 8.49 -10.52 14.51
N ARG A 256 8.35 -11.57 15.33
CA ARG A 256 7.29 -12.57 15.17
C ARG A 256 6.36 -12.56 16.37
N ILE A 257 5.06 -12.43 16.11
CA ILE A 257 4.02 -12.44 17.14
C ILE A 257 3.09 -13.62 16.94
N PRO A 258 2.73 -14.36 17.98
CA PRO A 258 1.67 -15.34 17.91
C PRO A 258 0.32 -14.66 17.68
N LEU A 259 -0.53 -15.29 16.88
CA LEU A 259 -1.87 -14.82 16.58
C LEU A 259 -2.93 -15.64 17.30
N ARG A 260 -3.96 -14.96 17.82
CA ARG A 260 -5.28 -15.57 18.08
C ARG A 260 -6.16 -15.32 16.85
N HIS A 261 -7.21 -16.10 16.66
CA HIS A 261 -8.22 -15.90 15.64
C HIS A 261 -9.59 -15.81 16.26
N ALA A 262 -10.42 -14.93 15.70
CA ALA A 262 -11.83 -14.81 16.06
C ALA A 262 -12.68 -14.56 14.81
N ARG A 263 -13.98 -14.64 15.01
CA ARG A 263 -14.97 -14.27 14.01
C ARG A 263 -15.74 -13.07 14.53
N LEU A 264 -15.66 -11.96 13.79
CA LEU A 264 -16.42 -10.75 14.06
C LEU A 264 -17.77 -10.84 13.37
N TYR A 265 -18.79 -10.32 14.02
CA TYR A 265 -20.13 -10.20 13.47
C TYR A 265 -20.56 -8.74 13.52
N ASN A 266 -21.40 -8.31 12.55
CA ASN A 266 -21.94 -6.95 12.49
C ASN A 266 -20.87 -5.86 12.51
N LEU A 267 -19.84 -6.03 11.65
CA LEU A 267 -18.85 -4.99 11.38
C LEU A 267 -19.39 -4.06 10.31
N THR A 268 -19.57 -2.76 10.61
CA THR A 268 -20.14 -1.80 9.65
C THR A 268 -19.20 -0.63 9.39
N PHE A 269 -19.22 -0.15 8.15
CA PHE A 269 -18.51 1.04 7.69
C PHE A 269 -19.47 1.89 6.85
N GLY A 270 -20.04 2.95 7.43
CA GLY A 270 -21.10 3.71 6.78
C GLY A 270 -22.25 2.79 6.31
N GLU A 271 -22.51 2.74 5.01
CA GLU A 271 -23.55 1.89 4.41
C GLU A 271 -23.08 0.45 4.11
N VAL A 272 -21.80 0.14 4.34
CA VAL A 272 -21.25 -1.20 4.12
C VAL A 272 -21.39 -2.02 5.38
N ASN A 273 -22.14 -3.12 5.31
CA ASN A 273 -22.31 -4.08 6.41
C ASN A 273 -21.60 -5.39 6.06
N ILE A 274 -20.73 -5.83 6.94
CA ILE A 274 -20.03 -7.12 6.85
C ILE A 274 -20.57 -8.01 7.96
N SER A 275 -21.44 -8.93 7.57
CA SER A 275 -22.15 -9.79 8.51
C SER A 275 -21.19 -10.67 9.31
N VAL A 276 -20.15 -11.19 8.63
CA VAL A 276 -19.13 -12.08 9.22
C VAL A 276 -17.77 -11.75 8.65
N PHE A 277 -16.78 -11.60 9.53
CA PHE A 277 -15.40 -11.39 9.14
C PHE A 277 -14.44 -12.14 10.07
N ASP A 278 -13.62 -13.03 9.49
CA ASP A 278 -12.59 -13.73 10.23
C ASP A 278 -11.38 -12.80 10.43
N ILE A 279 -10.94 -12.61 11.67
CA ILE A 279 -9.91 -11.65 12.05
C ILE A 279 -8.77 -12.31 12.83
N SER A 280 -7.55 -11.88 12.59
CA SER A 280 -6.41 -12.17 13.46
C SER A 280 -6.36 -11.17 14.61
N ILE A 281 -5.84 -11.61 15.76
CA ILE A 281 -5.71 -10.77 16.96
C ILE A 281 -4.26 -10.87 17.42
N ALA A 282 -3.66 -9.70 17.66
CA ALA A 282 -2.28 -9.58 18.15
C ALA A 282 -2.14 -8.42 19.12
N PRO A 283 -1.16 -8.42 20.03
CA PRO A 283 -0.78 -7.24 20.80
C PRO A 283 -0.19 -6.18 19.86
N LEU A 284 -0.92 -5.09 19.64
CA LEU A 284 -0.53 -3.97 18.80
C LEU A 284 -0.26 -2.69 19.61
N GLY A 285 0.16 -2.81 20.86
CA GLY A 285 0.42 -1.66 21.73
C GLY A 285 1.30 -0.57 21.13
N PRO A 286 2.43 -0.90 20.47
CA PRO A 286 3.24 0.09 19.78
C PRO A 286 2.51 0.79 18.63
N VAL A 287 1.76 0.06 17.79
CA VAL A 287 0.93 0.65 16.72
C VAL A 287 -0.06 1.63 17.32
N ARG A 288 -0.80 1.21 18.34
CA ARG A 288 -1.80 2.03 19.02
C ARG A 288 -1.23 3.29 19.67
N LYS A 289 0.03 3.25 20.09
CA LYS A 289 0.72 4.43 20.63
C LYS A 289 0.95 5.52 19.59
N TYR A 290 1.12 5.15 18.32
CA TYR A 290 1.47 6.09 17.24
C TYR A 290 0.31 6.38 16.28
N PHE A 291 -0.65 5.46 16.18
CA PHE A 291 -1.79 5.61 15.26
C PHE A 291 -3.05 5.95 16.05
N HIS A 292 -3.55 7.16 15.82
CA HIS A 292 -4.76 7.67 16.44
C HIS A 292 -5.73 8.12 15.36
N ASP A 293 -7.02 7.97 15.62
CA ASP A 293 -8.06 8.54 14.77
C ASP A 293 -8.12 10.07 14.93
N GLY A 294 -8.94 10.74 14.12
CA GLY A 294 -9.09 12.20 14.16
C GLY A 294 -9.58 12.76 15.50
N SER A 295 -10.09 11.91 16.40
CA SER A 295 -10.47 12.30 17.78
C SER A 295 -9.33 12.10 18.79
N GLY A 296 -8.18 11.61 18.37
CA GLY A 296 -7.05 11.27 19.24
C GLY A 296 -7.16 9.92 19.94
N ARG A 297 -8.16 9.08 19.58
CA ARG A 297 -8.30 7.74 20.12
C ARG A 297 -7.37 6.77 19.37
N PRO A 298 -6.65 5.88 20.09
CA PRO A 298 -5.84 4.85 19.45
C PRO A 298 -6.68 3.99 18.49
N VAL A 299 -6.12 3.62 17.34
CA VAL A 299 -6.79 2.71 16.40
C VAL A 299 -7.00 1.32 17.00
N ASP A 300 -8.03 0.64 16.54
CA ASP A 300 -8.41 -0.69 17.03
C ASP A 300 -7.75 -1.82 16.24
N GLY A 301 -7.18 -1.53 15.07
CA GLY A 301 -6.50 -2.54 14.26
C GLY A 301 -6.08 -2.06 12.88
N ILE A 302 -5.74 -3.05 12.06
CA ILE A 302 -5.27 -2.90 10.68
C ILE A 302 -6.19 -3.73 9.77
N LEU A 303 -6.70 -3.14 8.70
CA LEU A 303 -7.42 -3.83 7.62
C LEU A 303 -6.45 -4.12 6.48
N GLY A 304 -6.17 -5.38 6.24
CA GLY A 304 -5.24 -5.87 5.25
C GLY A 304 -5.90 -6.31 3.93
N MET A 305 -5.11 -7.01 3.14
CA MET A 305 -5.50 -7.47 1.81
C MET A 305 -6.65 -8.48 1.80
N ASP A 306 -6.86 -9.23 2.87
CA ASP A 306 -8.03 -10.12 3.04
C ASP A 306 -9.33 -9.32 3.04
N PHE A 307 -9.40 -8.23 3.81
CA PHE A 307 -10.55 -7.32 3.84
C PHE A 307 -10.72 -6.60 2.50
N LEU A 308 -9.64 -6.01 1.98
CA LEU A 308 -9.67 -5.22 0.74
C LEU A 308 -10.06 -6.07 -0.47
N THR A 309 -9.64 -7.33 -0.53
CA THR A 309 -10.00 -8.27 -1.59
C THR A 309 -11.47 -8.68 -1.50
N THR A 310 -11.94 -9.06 -0.30
CA THR A 310 -13.34 -9.43 -0.07
C THR A 310 -14.28 -8.28 -0.40
N GLY A 311 -13.91 -7.05 -0.06
CA GLY A 311 -14.67 -5.84 -0.36
C GLY A 311 -14.55 -5.33 -1.78
N SER A 312 -13.84 -6.05 -2.68
CA SER A 312 -13.56 -5.56 -4.05
C SER A 312 -13.11 -4.10 -4.05
N ALA A 313 -12.19 -3.77 -3.15
CA ALA A 313 -11.82 -2.41 -2.82
C ALA A 313 -11.01 -1.70 -3.91
N LEU A 314 -11.24 -0.40 -4.06
CA LEU A 314 -10.36 0.51 -4.74
C LEU A 314 -9.97 1.62 -3.75
N LEU A 315 -8.68 1.74 -3.48
CA LEU A 315 -8.13 2.72 -2.56
C LEU A 315 -7.73 3.99 -3.32
N ASP A 316 -8.33 5.12 -2.97
CA ASP A 316 -7.96 6.45 -3.44
C ASP A 316 -7.25 7.21 -2.31
N SER A 317 -5.93 7.06 -2.26
CA SER A 317 -5.12 7.71 -1.22
C SER A 317 -5.04 9.24 -1.41
N GLY A 318 -5.15 9.72 -2.65
CA GLY A 318 -5.08 11.14 -2.97
C GLY A 318 -6.31 11.93 -2.51
N SER A 319 -7.51 11.35 -2.63
CA SER A 319 -8.77 11.99 -2.20
C SER A 319 -9.24 11.52 -0.82
N GLY A 320 -8.63 10.48 -0.25
CA GLY A 320 -9.00 9.93 1.04
C GLY A 320 -10.32 9.15 1.01
N PHE A 321 -10.49 8.27 0.01
CA PHE A 321 -11.66 7.41 -0.11
C PHE A 321 -11.28 5.94 -0.34
N LEU A 322 -12.08 5.06 0.25
CA LEU A 322 -12.10 3.64 -0.05
C LEU A 322 -13.43 3.31 -0.74
N TYR A 323 -13.37 2.89 -1.98
CA TYR A 323 -14.55 2.45 -2.73
C TYR A 323 -14.71 0.95 -2.57
N MET A 324 -15.85 0.52 -2.03
CA MET A 324 -16.17 -0.89 -1.82
C MET A 324 -17.16 -1.36 -2.88
N GLY A 325 -16.90 -2.52 -3.47
CA GLY A 325 -17.89 -3.23 -4.28
C GLY A 325 -18.95 -3.90 -3.40
N GLU A 326 -19.97 -4.49 -4.03
CA GLU A 326 -20.87 -5.39 -3.31
C GLU A 326 -20.07 -6.61 -2.83
N PRO A 327 -20.20 -7.02 -1.57
CA PRO A 327 -19.63 -8.29 -1.08
C PRO A 327 -20.16 -9.43 -1.96
N ARG A 328 -19.27 -10.31 -2.40
CA ARG A 328 -19.65 -11.52 -3.15
C ARG A 328 -20.05 -12.63 -2.24
#